data_b095a3e884976fe57ddb2a7d44ec5a70
#
_entry.id   b095a3e884976fe57ddb2a7d44ec5a70
#
_cell.length_a   1.000
_cell.length_b   1.000
_cell.length_c   1.000
_cell.angle_alpha   90.00
_cell.angle_beta   90.00
_cell.angle_gamma   90.00
#
_symmetry.space_group_name_H-M   'P 1'
#
loop_
_entity.id
_entity.type
_entity.pdbx_description
1 polymer ?
#
loop_
_entity_poly.entity_id
_entity_poly.type
_entity_poly.pdbx_seq_one_letter_code
_entity_poly.pdbx_strand_id
1 'polypeptide(L)'
;MDDLTTLRNLVLAPYILKATALIGVSRKVGGNQFRHSFATLGILLDYKYFHDTVLLKASLLHDLLEDLPATEVEEIRKIDHDGSQVVDLVLEVTKRTDETKPQYLNRVLETGSRNAKILKCADRISNLTDLHLDTHVNKKISQYLDQTEKYVLPMAVQVNKDLVIELTDLVAKRRELCKLGFRDKVRKIILPGK
;
A
#
# COMPACT_ATOMS: atom_id res chain seq x y z
N MET A 1 -22.60 15.47 -3.01
CA MET A 1 -21.80 15.84 -4.21
C MET A 1 -21.61 14.55 -4.97
N ASP A 2 -21.80 14.53 -6.29
CA ASP A 2 -21.57 13.31 -7.07
C ASP A 2 -20.06 13.03 -7.24
N ASP A 3 -19.73 11.77 -7.57
CA ASP A 3 -18.34 11.30 -7.70
C ASP A 3 -17.54 12.13 -8.72
N LEU A 4 -18.19 12.52 -9.83
CA LEU A 4 -17.54 13.29 -10.89
C LEU A 4 -17.12 14.68 -10.41
N THR A 5 -17.99 15.36 -9.67
CA THR A 5 -17.69 16.69 -9.09
C THR A 5 -16.60 16.58 -8.04
N THR A 6 -16.61 15.52 -7.23
CA THR A 6 -15.57 15.26 -6.22
C THR A 6 -14.22 15.04 -6.88
N LEU A 7 -14.14 14.18 -7.90
CA LEU A 7 -12.90 13.91 -8.65
C LEU A 7 -12.37 15.16 -9.34
N ARG A 8 -13.25 15.99 -9.93
CA ARG A 8 -12.86 17.26 -10.57
C ARG A 8 -12.20 18.22 -9.59
N ASN A 9 -12.65 18.25 -8.35
CA ASN A 9 -12.17 19.16 -7.31
C ASN A 9 -11.02 18.58 -6.47
N LEU A 10 -10.63 17.33 -6.71
CA LEU A 10 -9.55 16.68 -5.98
C LEU A 10 -8.19 17.31 -6.34
N VAL A 11 -7.52 17.89 -5.36
CA VAL A 11 -6.21 18.54 -5.53
C VAL A 11 -5.13 17.61 -4.98
N LEU A 12 -4.38 16.95 -5.86
CA LEU A 12 -3.28 16.04 -5.53
C LEU A 12 -1.89 16.58 -5.89
N ALA A 13 -1.79 17.60 -6.75
CA ALA A 13 -0.53 18.08 -7.33
C ALA A 13 0.56 18.38 -6.29
N PRO A 14 0.30 19.09 -5.16
CA PRO A 14 1.33 19.34 -4.15
C PRO A 14 1.86 18.06 -3.49
N TYR A 15 1.00 17.07 -3.27
CA TYR A 15 1.37 15.76 -2.69
C TYR A 15 2.13 14.91 -3.69
N ILE A 16 1.76 14.97 -4.97
CA ILE A 16 2.53 14.34 -6.06
C ILE A 16 3.94 14.93 -6.11
N LEU A 17 4.08 16.25 -6.02
CA LEU A 17 5.38 16.92 -5.99
C LEU A 17 6.24 16.42 -4.82
N LYS A 18 5.69 16.29 -3.62
CA LYS A 18 6.42 15.70 -2.48
C LYS A 18 6.79 14.25 -2.72
N ALA A 19 5.88 13.45 -3.27
CA ALA A 19 6.12 12.04 -3.59
C ALA A 19 7.23 11.83 -4.64
N THR A 20 7.57 12.82 -5.48
CA THR A 20 8.67 12.70 -6.47
C THR A 20 10.03 12.38 -5.82
N ALA A 21 10.23 12.71 -4.55
CA ALA A 21 11.41 12.31 -3.79
C ALA A 21 11.61 10.77 -3.75
N LEU A 22 10.51 9.99 -3.88
CA LEU A 22 10.54 8.52 -3.93
C LEU A 22 10.98 7.94 -5.29
N ILE A 23 11.18 8.76 -6.32
CA ILE A 23 11.65 8.30 -7.64
C ILE A 23 13.02 7.62 -7.54
N GLY A 24 13.91 8.13 -6.67
CA GLY A 24 15.24 7.56 -6.43
C GLY A 24 15.26 6.28 -5.57
N VAL A 25 14.13 5.90 -4.98
CA VAL A 25 14.04 4.72 -4.08
C VAL A 25 13.59 3.50 -4.88
N SER A 26 14.53 2.58 -5.15
CA SER A 26 14.27 1.36 -5.94
C SER A 26 13.56 0.28 -5.13
N ARG A 27 12.71 -0.53 -5.79
CA ARG A 27 12.00 -1.68 -5.22
C ARG A 27 12.61 -3.02 -5.65
N LYS A 28 12.49 -4.04 -4.80
CA LYS A 28 12.97 -5.42 -5.10
C LYS A 28 12.19 -6.08 -6.24
N VAL A 29 10.96 -5.68 -6.47
CA VAL A 29 10.11 -6.14 -7.58
C VAL A 29 10.34 -5.36 -8.88
N GLY A 30 11.30 -4.43 -8.89
CA GLY A 30 11.52 -3.50 -9.99
C GLY A 30 10.71 -2.21 -9.86
N GLY A 31 11.09 -1.19 -10.63
CA GLY A 31 10.54 0.16 -10.52
C GLY A 31 11.00 0.88 -9.24
N ASN A 32 10.25 1.86 -8.81
CA ASN A 32 10.55 2.70 -7.66
C ASN A 32 9.33 2.91 -6.74
N GLN A 33 9.56 3.49 -5.55
CA GLN A 33 8.50 3.73 -4.58
C GLN A 33 7.47 4.78 -5.02
N PHE A 34 7.87 5.74 -5.85
CA PHE A 34 6.93 6.69 -6.45
C PHE A 34 5.82 5.99 -7.26
N ARG A 35 6.22 5.04 -8.13
CA ARG A 35 5.27 4.22 -8.89
C ARG A 35 4.35 3.39 -8.00
N HIS A 36 4.89 2.84 -6.90
CA HIS A 36 4.10 2.10 -5.91
C HIS A 36 3.06 2.99 -5.23
N SER A 37 3.41 4.22 -4.85
CA SER A 37 2.48 5.18 -4.26
C SER A 37 1.31 5.49 -5.20
N PHE A 38 1.56 5.63 -6.50
CA PHE A 38 0.50 5.80 -7.51
C PHE A 38 -0.36 4.54 -7.69
N ALA A 39 0.23 3.36 -7.62
CA ALA A 39 -0.55 2.11 -7.65
C ALA A 39 -1.48 2.02 -6.44
N THR A 40 -1.02 2.40 -5.25
CA THR A 40 -1.82 2.45 -4.04
C THR A 40 -2.97 3.46 -4.15
N LEU A 41 -2.71 4.66 -4.69
CA LEU A 41 -3.76 5.65 -5.01
C LEU A 41 -4.77 5.07 -6.01
N GLY A 42 -4.31 4.43 -7.09
CA GLY A 42 -5.18 3.81 -8.10
C GLY A 42 -6.13 2.77 -7.51
N ILE A 43 -5.65 1.93 -6.59
CA ILE A 43 -6.47 0.95 -5.86
C ILE A 43 -7.56 1.67 -5.05
N LEU A 44 -7.22 2.73 -4.31
CA LEU A 44 -8.21 3.49 -3.53
C LEU A 44 -9.29 4.14 -4.42
N LEU A 45 -8.92 4.61 -5.62
CA LEU A 45 -9.86 5.15 -6.60
C LEU A 45 -10.76 4.05 -7.18
N ASP A 46 -10.24 2.85 -7.45
CA ASP A 46 -11.00 1.70 -7.91
C ASP A 46 -12.06 1.28 -6.87
N TYR A 47 -11.69 1.31 -5.59
CA TYR A 47 -12.61 1.10 -4.47
C TYR A 47 -13.52 2.30 -4.15
N LYS A 48 -13.52 3.36 -4.98
CA LYS A 48 -14.40 4.54 -4.92
C LYS A 48 -14.27 5.37 -3.63
N TYR A 49 -13.08 5.43 -3.05
CA TYR A 49 -12.81 6.33 -1.91
C TYR A 49 -12.65 7.80 -2.32
N PHE A 50 -13.41 8.27 -3.33
CA PHE A 50 -13.28 9.61 -3.94
C PHE A 50 -13.50 10.74 -2.95
N HIS A 51 -14.36 10.54 -1.95
CA HIS A 51 -14.74 11.55 -0.97
C HIS A 51 -13.77 11.69 0.20
N ASP A 52 -12.80 10.79 0.32
CA ASP A 52 -11.80 10.81 1.40
C ASP A 52 -10.48 11.39 0.88
N THR A 53 -10.43 12.73 0.81
CA THR A 53 -9.26 13.46 0.28
C THR A 53 -8.01 13.22 1.10
N VAL A 54 -8.13 13.08 2.42
CA VAL A 54 -7.02 12.77 3.34
C VAL A 54 -6.42 11.40 3.00
N LEU A 55 -7.27 10.38 2.83
CA LEU A 55 -6.83 9.03 2.48
C LEU A 55 -6.11 8.98 1.12
N LEU A 56 -6.66 9.67 0.11
CA LEU A 56 -6.06 9.72 -1.23
C LEU A 56 -4.71 10.47 -1.22
N LYS A 57 -4.60 11.58 -0.51
CA LYS A 57 -3.36 12.34 -0.34
C LYS A 57 -2.32 11.53 0.44
N ALA A 58 -2.71 10.88 1.52
CA ALA A 58 -1.84 10.03 2.34
C ALA A 58 -1.29 8.83 1.55
N SER A 59 -2.06 8.27 0.61
CA SER A 59 -1.58 7.14 -0.21
C SER A 59 -0.36 7.49 -1.07
N LEU A 60 -0.21 8.74 -1.48
CA LEU A 60 0.95 9.23 -2.22
C LEU A 60 2.21 9.32 -1.34
N LEU A 61 2.04 9.49 -0.03
CA LEU A 61 3.12 9.75 0.92
C LEU A 61 3.36 8.63 1.94
N HIS A 62 2.59 7.53 1.89
CA HIS A 62 2.53 6.53 2.96
C HIS A 62 3.88 5.87 3.30
N ASP A 63 4.79 5.74 2.32
CA ASP A 63 6.14 5.21 2.51
C ASP A 63 7.20 6.33 2.61
N LEU A 64 6.83 7.61 2.42
CA LEU A 64 7.80 8.70 2.33
C LEU A 64 8.65 8.85 3.60
N LEU A 65 8.02 8.80 4.77
CA LEU A 65 8.72 8.96 6.05
C LEU A 65 9.52 7.71 6.46
N GLU A 66 9.14 6.51 5.99
CA GLU A 66 9.88 5.26 6.23
C GLU A 66 11.13 5.20 5.33
N ASP A 67 11.00 5.58 4.07
CA ASP A 67 12.08 5.48 3.07
C ASP A 67 13.02 6.69 3.08
N LEU A 68 12.53 7.87 3.44
CA LEU A 68 13.27 9.13 3.49
C LEU A 68 13.05 9.84 4.84
N PRO A 69 13.66 9.34 5.93
CA PRO A 69 13.40 9.83 7.29
C PRO A 69 13.87 11.27 7.54
N ALA A 70 14.68 11.84 6.64
CA ALA A 70 15.07 13.25 6.68
C ALA A 70 13.99 14.20 6.12
N THR A 71 12.83 13.68 5.72
CA THR A 71 11.73 14.52 5.22
C THR A 71 11.17 15.42 6.32
N GLU A 72 11.10 16.73 6.04
CA GLU A 72 10.52 17.72 6.96
C GLU A 72 8.99 17.60 7.00
N VAL A 73 8.49 16.98 8.05
CA VAL A 73 7.06 16.69 8.26
C VAL A 73 6.22 17.97 8.26
N GLU A 74 6.76 19.07 8.83
CA GLU A 74 6.06 20.36 8.91
C GLU A 74 5.82 21.02 7.55
N GLU A 75 6.62 20.70 6.54
CA GLU A 75 6.35 21.12 5.17
C GLU A 75 5.10 20.46 4.59
N ILE A 76 4.87 19.19 4.93
CA ILE A 76 3.68 18.45 4.49
C ILE A 76 2.44 18.99 5.21
N ARG A 77 2.54 19.27 6.53
CA ARG A 77 1.44 19.83 7.31
C ARG A 77 0.92 21.17 6.77
N LYS A 78 1.79 21.95 6.11
CA LYS A 78 1.49 23.29 5.58
C LYS A 78 1.02 23.27 4.11
N ILE A 79 0.90 22.11 3.46
CA ILE A 79 0.52 22.04 2.04
C ILE A 79 -0.88 22.64 1.81
N ASP A 80 -1.85 22.18 2.59
CA ASP A 80 -3.25 22.66 2.53
C ASP A 80 -3.98 22.33 3.85
N HIS A 81 -5.31 22.52 3.85
CA HIS A 81 -6.15 22.28 5.04
C HIS A 81 -6.17 20.80 5.51
N ASP A 82 -5.88 19.86 4.62
CA ASP A 82 -5.79 18.42 4.95
C ASP A 82 -4.40 18.02 5.46
N GLY A 83 -3.37 18.83 5.25
CA GLY A 83 -1.96 18.48 5.45
C GLY A 83 -1.64 17.87 6.82
N SER A 84 -2.23 18.41 7.90
CA SER A 84 -2.05 17.85 9.24
C SER A 84 -2.65 16.45 9.37
N GLN A 85 -3.87 16.23 8.87
CA GLN A 85 -4.54 14.92 8.93
C GLN A 85 -3.83 13.90 8.02
N VAL A 86 -3.30 14.35 6.87
CA VAL A 86 -2.49 13.51 5.99
C VAL A 86 -1.24 13.00 6.69
N VAL A 87 -0.50 13.89 7.36
CA VAL A 87 0.69 13.51 8.14
C VAL A 87 0.32 12.53 9.25
N ASP A 88 -0.73 12.80 10.00
CA ASP A 88 -1.14 11.94 11.10
C ASP A 88 -1.50 10.54 10.59
N LEU A 89 -2.21 10.43 9.46
CA LEU A 89 -2.50 9.15 8.82
C LEU A 89 -1.25 8.42 8.30
N VAL A 90 -0.31 9.15 7.69
CA VAL A 90 0.97 8.59 7.25
C VAL A 90 1.76 8.03 8.45
N LEU A 91 1.82 8.77 9.57
CA LEU A 91 2.49 8.32 10.80
C LEU A 91 1.84 7.06 11.41
N GLU A 92 0.51 6.92 11.32
CA GLU A 92 -0.17 5.69 11.76
C GLU A 92 0.32 4.45 11.00
N VAL A 93 0.58 4.57 9.70
CA VAL A 93 1.02 3.47 8.83
C VAL A 93 2.54 3.39 8.62
N THR A 94 3.31 4.29 9.21
CA THR A 94 4.78 4.25 9.24
C THR A 94 5.25 3.32 10.37
N LYS A 95 6.18 2.41 10.05
CA LYS A 95 6.80 1.53 11.04
C LYS A 95 7.79 2.33 11.90
N ARG A 96 7.67 2.26 13.22
CA ARG A 96 8.59 2.90 14.16
C ARG A 96 9.93 2.16 14.21
N THR A 97 10.99 2.86 14.60
CA THR A 97 12.35 2.31 14.66
C THR A 97 12.50 1.19 15.68
N ASP A 98 11.74 1.23 16.77
CA ASP A 98 11.72 0.26 17.85
C ASP A 98 10.75 -0.92 17.62
N GLU A 99 10.00 -0.92 16.50
CA GLU A 99 9.04 -1.97 16.18
C GLU A 99 9.62 -3.04 15.23
N THR A 100 9.33 -4.29 15.51
CA THR A 100 9.43 -5.37 14.52
C THR A 100 8.25 -5.28 13.54
N LYS A 101 8.38 -5.89 12.34
CA LYS A 101 7.27 -5.89 11.36
C LYS A 101 5.96 -6.49 11.92
N PRO A 102 5.97 -7.61 12.68
CA PRO A 102 4.75 -8.11 13.33
C PRO A 102 4.14 -7.14 14.35
N GLN A 103 4.95 -6.48 15.18
CA GLN A 103 4.47 -5.51 16.16
C GLN A 103 3.80 -4.31 15.48
N TYR A 104 4.44 -3.77 14.44
CA TYR A 104 3.88 -2.71 13.61
C TYR A 104 2.51 -3.10 13.01
N LEU A 105 2.45 -4.27 12.34
CA LEU A 105 1.19 -4.72 11.73
C LEU A 105 0.10 -4.96 12.76
N ASN A 106 0.46 -5.50 13.94
CA ASN A 106 -0.49 -5.66 15.04
C ASN A 106 -0.98 -4.30 15.58
N ARG A 107 -0.08 -3.33 15.73
CA ARG A 107 -0.48 -1.96 16.14
C ARG A 107 -1.51 -1.36 15.19
N VAL A 108 -1.27 -1.43 13.87
CA VAL A 108 -2.24 -0.91 12.88
C VAL A 108 -3.57 -1.68 12.95
N LEU A 109 -3.53 -3.00 13.15
CA LEU A 109 -4.73 -3.81 13.29
C LEU A 109 -5.56 -3.42 14.52
N GLU A 110 -4.92 -3.29 15.68
CA GLU A 110 -5.61 -3.10 16.96
C GLU A 110 -6.01 -1.63 17.19
N THR A 111 -5.11 -0.70 16.88
CA THR A 111 -5.27 0.71 17.27
C THR A 111 -5.32 1.69 16.09
N GLY A 112 -5.02 1.24 14.87
CA GLY A 112 -5.06 2.09 13.69
C GLY A 112 -6.49 2.57 13.37
N SER A 113 -6.58 3.81 12.88
CA SER A 113 -7.84 4.37 12.40
C SER A 113 -8.43 3.53 11.24
N ARG A 114 -9.71 3.76 10.94
CA ARG A 114 -10.33 3.13 9.76
C ARG A 114 -9.53 3.40 8.49
N ASN A 115 -9.07 4.62 8.29
CA ASN A 115 -8.29 5.03 7.12
C ASN A 115 -6.89 4.39 7.09
N ALA A 116 -6.24 4.24 8.24
CA ALA A 116 -4.96 3.54 8.33
C ALA A 116 -5.09 2.06 7.90
N LYS A 117 -6.17 1.39 8.29
CA LYS A 117 -6.47 0.01 7.89
C LYS A 117 -6.75 -0.10 6.40
N ILE A 118 -7.56 0.82 5.83
CA ILE A 118 -7.84 0.87 4.39
C ILE A 118 -6.55 1.11 3.60
N LEU A 119 -5.77 2.12 3.99
CA LEU A 119 -4.50 2.45 3.35
C LEU A 119 -3.52 1.27 3.39
N LYS A 120 -3.44 0.58 4.53
CA LYS A 120 -2.59 -0.61 4.66
C LYS A 120 -3.06 -1.79 3.84
N CYS A 121 -4.36 -1.96 3.62
CA CYS A 121 -4.90 -2.95 2.70
C CYS A 121 -4.55 -2.60 1.24
N ALA A 122 -4.71 -1.35 0.81
CA ALA A 122 -4.39 -0.90 -0.55
C ALA A 122 -2.89 -1.03 -0.86
N ASP A 123 -2.01 -0.62 0.07
CA ASP A 123 -0.56 -0.87 0.00
C ASP A 123 -0.26 -2.37 -0.16
N ARG A 124 -0.90 -3.22 0.64
CA ARG A 124 -0.69 -4.66 0.57
C ARG A 124 -1.15 -5.27 -0.76
N ILE A 125 -2.27 -4.83 -1.31
CA ILE A 125 -2.75 -5.24 -2.63
C ILE A 125 -1.72 -4.86 -3.69
N SER A 126 -1.26 -3.60 -3.72
CA SER A 126 -0.21 -3.16 -4.65
C SER A 126 1.05 -4.02 -4.56
N ASN A 127 1.53 -4.31 -3.35
CA ASN A 127 2.70 -5.16 -3.14
C ASN A 127 2.46 -6.62 -3.58
N LEU A 128 1.29 -7.19 -3.31
CA LEU A 128 0.95 -8.55 -3.72
C LEU A 128 0.80 -8.67 -5.24
N THR A 129 0.32 -7.64 -5.91
CA THR A 129 0.20 -7.60 -7.38
C THR A 129 1.55 -7.83 -8.04
N ASP A 130 2.62 -7.21 -7.53
CA ASP A 130 3.98 -7.30 -8.07
C ASP A 130 4.82 -8.43 -7.44
N LEU A 131 4.33 -9.14 -6.42
CA LEU A 131 5.12 -10.08 -5.61
C LEU A 131 5.75 -11.22 -6.42
N HIS A 132 5.16 -11.58 -7.56
CA HIS A 132 5.71 -12.60 -8.47
C HIS A 132 7.02 -12.19 -9.14
N LEU A 133 7.34 -10.89 -9.15
CA LEU A 133 8.58 -10.31 -9.65
C LEU A 133 9.64 -10.20 -8.54
N ASP A 134 9.30 -10.49 -7.28
CA ASP A 134 10.20 -10.33 -6.14
C ASP A 134 11.38 -11.30 -6.23
N THR A 135 12.58 -10.78 -6.04
CA THR A 135 13.84 -11.51 -6.05
C THR A 135 14.19 -12.17 -4.70
N HIS A 136 13.37 -11.98 -3.66
CA HIS A 136 13.58 -12.64 -2.39
C HIS A 136 13.40 -14.16 -2.46
N VAL A 137 14.09 -14.86 -1.56
CA VAL A 137 13.91 -16.29 -1.40
C VAL A 137 12.48 -16.65 -0.97
N ASN A 138 11.98 -17.79 -1.41
CA ASN A 138 10.60 -18.25 -1.15
C ASN A 138 10.20 -18.18 0.33
N LYS A 139 11.13 -18.39 1.28
CA LYS A 139 10.88 -18.26 2.71
C LYS A 139 10.40 -16.86 3.12
N LYS A 140 11.04 -15.80 2.59
CA LYS A 140 10.63 -14.40 2.87
C LYS A 140 9.27 -14.10 2.26
N ILE A 141 9.03 -14.58 1.04
CA ILE A 141 7.73 -14.43 0.37
C ILE A 141 6.64 -15.15 1.18
N SER A 142 6.88 -16.40 1.63
CA SER A 142 5.92 -17.12 2.49
C SER A 142 5.61 -16.34 3.78
N GLN A 143 6.64 -15.84 4.48
CA GLN A 143 6.45 -15.02 5.67
C GLN A 143 5.63 -13.76 5.41
N TYR A 144 5.81 -13.13 4.24
CA TYR A 144 5.03 -11.98 3.84
C TYR A 144 3.55 -12.31 3.62
N LEU A 145 3.27 -13.48 3.02
CA LEU A 145 1.91 -13.99 2.84
C LEU A 145 1.27 -14.37 4.19
N ASP A 146 2.03 -15.03 5.09
CA ASP A 146 1.56 -15.37 6.45
C ASP A 146 1.19 -14.09 7.24
N GLN A 147 2.01 -13.03 7.13
CA GLN A 147 1.71 -11.74 7.74
C GLN A 147 0.47 -11.08 7.13
N THR A 148 0.23 -11.26 5.82
CA THR A 148 -0.98 -10.74 5.17
C THR A 148 -2.22 -11.40 5.74
N GLU A 149 -2.22 -12.73 5.84
CA GLU A 149 -3.35 -13.49 6.42
C GLU A 149 -3.57 -13.17 7.89
N LYS A 150 -2.48 -13.06 8.66
CA LYS A 150 -2.58 -12.86 10.12
C LYS A 150 -3.01 -11.45 10.52
N TYR A 151 -2.58 -10.43 9.80
CA TYR A 151 -2.77 -9.04 10.22
C TYR A 151 -3.61 -8.22 9.23
N VAL A 152 -3.33 -8.30 7.92
CA VAL A 152 -3.97 -7.41 6.95
C VAL A 152 -5.36 -7.87 6.55
N LEU A 153 -5.59 -9.16 6.40
CA LEU A 153 -6.94 -9.70 6.19
C LEU A 153 -7.90 -9.32 7.32
N PRO A 154 -7.55 -9.44 8.62
CA PRO A 154 -8.39 -8.93 9.70
C PRO A 154 -8.64 -7.41 9.64
N MET A 155 -7.67 -6.59 9.18
CA MET A 155 -7.92 -5.16 8.93
C MET A 155 -9.00 -4.99 7.85
N ALA A 156 -8.89 -5.71 6.73
CA ALA A 156 -9.86 -5.65 5.64
C ALA A 156 -11.27 -6.04 6.11
N VAL A 157 -11.40 -7.09 6.93
CA VAL A 157 -12.68 -7.51 7.54
C VAL A 157 -13.34 -6.38 8.31
N GLN A 158 -12.55 -5.55 9.00
CA GLN A 158 -13.08 -4.43 9.80
C GLN A 158 -13.55 -3.24 8.95
N VAL A 159 -13.06 -3.10 7.70
CA VAL A 159 -13.26 -1.86 6.93
C VAL A 159 -13.98 -2.03 5.61
N ASN A 160 -13.74 -3.12 4.85
CA ASN A 160 -14.35 -3.32 3.54
C ASN A 160 -14.25 -4.80 3.09
N LYS A 161 -15.39 -5.45 2.90
CA LYS A 161 -15.49 -6.86 2.47
C LYS A 161 -14.88 -7.12 1.09
N ASP A 162 -14.89 -6.15 0.19
CA ASP A 162 -14.37 -6.33 -1.17
C ASP A 162 -12.83 -6.37 -1.14
N LEU A 163 -12.18 -5.63 -0.22
CA LEU A 163 -10.74 -5.78 0.06
C LEU A 163 -10.40 -7.18 0.59
N VAL A 164 -11.30 -7.82 1.36
CA VAL A 164 -11.10 -9.20 1.83
C VAL A 164 -11.04 -10.17 0.66
N ILE A 165 -11.97 -10.02 -0.30
CA ILE A 165 -12.05 -10.88 -1.49
C ILE A 165 -10.75 -10.77 -2.29
N GLU A 166 -10.31 -9.56 -2.63
CA GLU A 166 -9.12 -9.34 -3.43
C GLU A 166 -7.84 -9.81 -2.72
N LEU A 167 -7.67 -9.47 -1.44
CA LEU A 167 -6.50 -9.91 -0.66
C LEU A 167 -6.43 -11.43 -0.55
N THR A 168 -7.57 -12.10 -0.33
CA THR A 168 -7.62 -13.57 -0.24
C THR A 168 -7.24 -14.22 -1.56
N ASP A 169 -7.76 -13.72 -2.68
CA ASP A 169 -7.44 -14.21 -4.03
C ASP A 169 -5.96 -14.00 -4.37
N LEU A 170 -5.41 -12.80 -4.10
CA LEU A 170 -4.02 -12.51 -4.32
C LEU A 170 -3.10 -13.41 -3.49
N VAL A 171 -3.38 -13.61 -2.21
CA VAL A 171 -2.60 -14.51 -1.34
C VAL A 171 -2.62 -15.94 -1.90
N ALA A 172 -3.79 -16.47 -2.23
CA ALA A 172 -3.93 -17.80 -2.79
C ALA A 172 -3.10 -17.98 -4.07
N LYS A 173 -3.23 -17.04 -5.02
CA LYS A 173 -2.46 -17.03 -6.28
C LYS A 173 -0.95 -16.94 -6.05
N ARG A 174 -0.49 -16.12 -5.10
CA ARG A 174 0.94 -15.99 -4.81
C ARG A 174 1.50 -17.22 -4.09
N ARG A 175 0.74 -17.86 -3.22
CA ARG A 175 1.12 -19.17 -2.62
C ARG A 175 1.26 -20.26 -3.68
N GLU A 176 0.36 -20.30 -4.65
CA GLU A 176 0.47 -21.24 -5.77
C GLU A 176 1.77 -21.01 -6.56
N LEU A 177 2.07 -19.77 -6.93
CA LEU A 177 3.31 -19.43 -7.63
C LEU A 177 4.58 -19.79 -6.83
N CYS A 178 4.55 -19.69 -5.50
CA CYS A 178 5.68 -20.07 -4.66
C CYS A 178 5.99 -21.61 -4.69
N LYS A 179 5.01 -22.43 -5.04
CA LYS A 179 5.16 -23.90 -5.17
C LYS A 179 5.80 -24.29 -6.50
N LEU A 180 5.78 -23.42 -7.48
CA LEU A 180 6.30 -23.69 -8.83
C LEU A 180 7.83 -23.50 -8.89
N GLY A 181 8.51 -24.35 -9.65
CA GLY A 181 9.91 -24.14 -10.03
C GLY A 181 10.06 -22.88 -10.93
N PHE A 182 11.29 -22.38 -11.09
CA PHE A 182 11.56 -21.16 -11.85
C PHE A 182 11.00 -21.23 -13.29
N ARG A 183 11.20 -22.35 -14.01
CA ARG A 183 10.70 -22.53 -15.38
C ARG A 183 9.19 -22.48 -15.46
N ASP A 184 8.51 -23.10 -14.50
CA ASP A 184 7.04 -23.13 -14.45
C ASP A 184 6.46 -21.77 -14.06
N LYS A 185 7.16 -20.99 -13.19
CA LYS A 185 6.81 -19.60 -12.89
C LYS A 185 6.82 -18.74 -14.14
N VAL A 186 7.90 -18.80 -14.93
CA VAL A 186 8.02 -18.03 -16.18
C VAL A 186 6.92 -18.42 -17.17
N ARG A 187 6.65 -19.73 -17.35
CA ARG A 187 5.60 -20.21 -18.24
C ARG A 187 4.21 -19.71 -17.84
N LYS A 188 3.87 -19.74 -16.54
CA LYS A 188 2.56 -19.33 -16.03
C LYS A 188 2.35 -17.81 -16.12
N ILE A 189 3.42 -17.01 -16.06
CA ILE A 189 3.37 -15.55 -16.21
C ILE A 189 3.23 -15.15 -17.68
N ILE A 190 3.96 -15.81 -18.60
CA ILE A 190 4.00 -15.46 -20.03
C ILE A 190 2.81 -16.05 -20.79
N LEU A 191 2.31 -17.20 -20.38
CA LEU A 191 1.21 -17.93 -21.03
C LEU A 191 0.10 -18.25 -20.00
N PRO A 192 -0.62 -17.25 -19.51
CA PRO A 192 -1.75 -17.51 -18.61
C PRO A 192 -2.89 -18.16 -19.41
N GLY A 193 -3.09 -19.46 -19.20
CA GLY A 193 -4.28 -20.17 -19.68
C GLY A 193 -4.22 -20.68 -21.13
N LYS A 194 -3.74 -21.87 -21.29
CA LYS A 194 -4.36 -22.85 -22.20
C LYS A 194 -4.99 -23.94 -21.36
#